data_447c3419b0664e94fc4ba87c7cadadaa
#
_entry.id   447c3419b0664e94fc4ba87c7cadadaa
#
_cell.length_a   1.000
_cell.length_b   1.000
_cell.length_c   1.000
_cell.angle_alpha   90.00
_cell.angle_beta   90.00
_cell.angle_gamma   90.00
#
_symmetry.space_group_name_H-M   'P 1'
#
loop_
_entity.id
_entity.type
_entity.pdbx_description
1 polymer ?
#
loop_
_entity_poly.entity_id
_entity_poly.type
_entity_poly.pdbx_seq_one_letter_code
_entity_poly.pdbx_strand_id
1 'polypeptide(L)'
;KYFNLASKTKALFCITTDSLKNFLPNNCNPIIVNNVLIATAKITKILYPDSISDDFDTSAIDISKSSFKKKVKFGKNVLVGKNVKIGKNCLIGHNTIIEKNVIIGNNCSIGSNVIIRNTIINNNVHILDGCVIGKKGFGFFPDKKLNYRYPQIGIVIINDNVEIGC
;
A
#
# COMPACT_ATOMS: atom_id res chain seq x y z
N LYS A 1 20.12 6.70 17.47
CA LYS A 1 18.84 7.40 17.27
C LYS A 1 17.65 6.54 17.69
N TYR A 2 17.62 5.23 17.38
CA TYR A 2 16.49 4.35 17.66
C TYR A 2 16.49 3.73 19.07
N PHE A 3 17.60 3.75 19.79
CA PHE A 3 17.71 3.19 21.17
C PHE A 3 16.68 3.82 22.13
N ASN A 4 16.55 5.15 22.10
CA ASN A 4 15.59 5.86 22.97
C ASN A 4 14.13 5.56 22.61
N LEU A 5 13.84 5.13 21.37
CA LEU A 5 12.51 4.71 20.98
C LEU A 5 12.27 3.26 21.40
N ALA A 6 13.27 2.39 21.27
CA ALA A 6 13.19 1.00 21.68
C ALA A 6 12.97 0.87 23.21
N SER A 7 13.70 1.64 24.01
CA SER A 7 13.56 1.64 25.48
C SER A 7 12.19 2.14 25.99
N LYS A 8 11.42 2.83 25.16
CA LYS A 8 10.09 3.35 25.48
C LYS A 8 8.96 2.57 24.79
N THR A 9 9.26 1.47 24.13
CA THR A 9 8.23 0.68 23.44
C THR A 9 7.19 0.14 24.41
N LYS A 10 5.93 0.12 23.96
CA LYS A 10 4.81 -0.54 24.66
C LYS A 10 4.49 -1.92 24.08
N ALA A 11 5.27 -2.39 23.10
CA ALA A 11 5.08 -3.69 22.49
C ALA A 11 5.40 -4.81 23.48
N LEU A 12 4.59 -5.86 23.50
CA LEU A 12 4.81 -7.05 24.33
C LEU A 12 5.99 -7.90 23.83
N PHE A 13 6.28 -7.85 22.53
CA PHE A 13 7.36 -8.59 21.89
C PHE A 13 8.13 -7.67 20.93
N CYS A 14 9.44 -7.88 20.85
CA CYS A 14 10.31 -7.17 19.90
C CYS A 14 11.31 -8.12 19.25
N ILE A 15 11.39 -8.11 17.94
CA ILE A 15 12.41 -8.84 17.17
C ILE A 15 13.71 -8.04 17.28
N THR A 16 14.75 -8.66 17.81
CA THR A 16 16.02 -8.00 18.06
C THR A 16 17.20 -8.97 17.97
N THR A 17 18.43 -8.46 18.07
CA THR A 17 19.63 -9.28 18.21
C THR A 17 19.99 -9.44 19.69
N ASP A 18 20.83 -10.41 20.00
CA ASP A 18 21.30 -10.63 21.38
C ASP A 18 22.04 -9.40 21.96
N SER A 19 22.81 -8.70 21.12
CA SER A 19 23.52 -7.47 21.53
C SER A 19 22.62 -6.29 21.86
N LEU A 20 21.36 -6.28 21.39
CA LEU A 20 20.43 -5.16 21.54
C LEU A 20 19.29 -5.43 22.51
N LYS A 21 19.13 -6.66 23.00
CA LYS A 21 18.03 -7.06 23.88
C LYS A 21 17.95 -6.23 25.17
N ASN A 22 19.09 -5.82 25.71
CA ASN A 22 19.16 -5.07 26.98
C ASN A 22 18.67 -3.61 26.87
N PHE A 23 18.43 -3.11 25.66
CA PHE A 23 17.82 -1.79 25.44
C PHE A 23 16.28 -1.81 25.48
N LEU A 24 15.68 -2.99 25.57
CA LEU A 24 14.23 -3.12 25.67
C LEU A 24 13.77 -2.96 27.13
N PRO A 25 12.56 -2.42 27.37
CA PRO A 25 12.00 -2.34 28.71
C PRO A 25 11.62 -3.73 29.23
N ASN A 26 11.57 -3.90 30.56
CA ASN A 26 11.31 -5.19 31.21
C ASN A 26 9.98 -5.85 30.83
N ASN A 27 9.03 -5.08 30.35
CA ASN A 27 7.71 -5.58 29.90
C ASN A 27 7.68 -6.00 28.43
N CYS A 28 8.81 -5.90 27.72
CA CYS A 28 8.92 -6.29 26.31
C CYS A 28 9.78 -7.55 26.17
N ASN A 29 9.19 -8.65 25.70
CA ASN A 29 9.89 -9.91 25.49
C ASN A 29 10.71 -9.89 24.20
N PRO A 30 12.04 -10.08 24.25
CA PRO A 30 12.87 -10.10 23.04
C PRO A 30 12.72 -11.43 22.29
N ILE A 31 12.52 -11.35 20.98
CA ILE A 31 12.63 -12.47 20.04
C ILE A 31 14.00 -12.35 19.39
N ILE A 32 14.95 -13.16 19.86
CA ILE A 32 16.35 -13.07 19.42
C ILE A 32 16.55 -13.72 18.07
N VAL A 33 17.11 -12.99 17.13
CA VAL A 33 17.40 -13.43 15.76
C VAL A 33 18.79 -12.95 15.31
N ASN A 34 19.39 -13.66 14.37
CA ASN A 34 20.69 -13.27 13.79
C ASN A 34 20.57 -12.07 12.84
N ASN A 35 19.45 -11.96 12.13
CA ASN A 35 19.19 -10.87 11.17
C ASN A 35 17.76 -10.39 11.32
N VAL A 36 17.60 -9.21 11.91
CA VAL A 36 16.28 -8.60 12.19
C VAL A 36 15.52 -8.31 10.90
N LEU A 37 16.19 -7.81 9.86
CA LEU A 37 15.54 -7.44 8.60
C LEU A 37 14.95 -8.68 7.89
N ILE A 38 15.70 -9.77 7.83
CA ILE A 38 15.22 -11.04 7.25
C ILE A 38 14.09 -11.62 8.10
N ALA A 39 14.22 -11.60 9.42
CA ALA A 39 13.17 -12.09 10.32
C ALA A 39 11.88 -11.29 10.17
N THR A 40 11.98 -9.97 10.11
CA THR A 40 10.85 -9.07 9.87
C THR A 40 10.18 -9.36 8.51
N ALA A 41 10.98 -9.52 7.44
CA ALA A 41 10.44 -9.86 6.13
C ALA A 41 9.68 -11.19 6.14
N LYS A 42 10.20 -12.21 6.81
CA LYS A 42 9.54 -13.53 6.95
C LYS A 42 8.21 -13.43 7.70
N ILE A 43 8.19 -12.73 8.83
CA ILE A 43 6.98 -12.55 9.64
C ILE A 43 5.94 -11.73 8.87
N THR A 44 6.36 -10.63 8.23
CA THR A 44 5.46 -9.81 7.42
C THR A 44 4.83 -10.62 6.28
N LYS A 45 5.60 -11.50 5.62
CA LYS A 45 5.05 -12.41 4.61
C LYS A 45 4.00 -13.38 5.16
N ILE A 46 4.18 -13.88 6.39
CA ILE A 46 3.20 -14.77 7.03
C ILE A 46 1.90 -14.00 7.34
N LEU A 47 2.01 -12.80 7.89
CA LEU A 47 0.85 -11.97 8.26
C LEU A 47 0.15 -11.37 7.03
N TYR A 48 0.88 -11.11 5.96
CA TYR A 48 0.40 -10.49 4.72
C TYR A 48 0.90 -11.28 3.50
N PRO A 49 0.34 -12.45 3.19
CA PRO A 49 0.83 -13.34 2.13
C PRO A 49 0.92 -12.66 0.76
N ASP A 50 -0.05 -11.79 0.44
CA ASP A 50 -0.12 -11.06 -0.83
C ASP A 50 0.91 -9.93 -0.97
N SER A 51 1.64 -9.60 0.11
CA SER A 51 2.56 -8.44 0.14
C SER A 51 3.73 -8.54 -0.85
N ILE A 52 4.10 -9.75 -1.24
CA ILE A 52 5.19 -10.02 -2.21
C ILE A 52 4.71 -10.69 -3.50
N SER A 53 3.40 -11.00 -3.63
CA SER A 53 2.83 -11.53 -4.88
C SER A 53 2.90 -10.47 -5.98
N ASP A 54 3.20 -10.91 -7.20
CA ASP A 54 3.15 -10.09 -8.40
C ASP A 54 1.84 -10.29 -9.19
N ASP A 55 0.86 -10.98 -8.58
CA ASP A 55 -0.44 -11.21 -9.19
C ASP A 55 -1.20 -9.89 -9.39
N PHE A 56 -1.98 -9.84 -10.46
CA PHE A 56 -2.92 -8.75 -10.67
C PHE A 56 -4.17 -8.93 -9.80
N ASP A 57 -4.92 -7.85 -9.59
CA ASP A 57 -6.17 -7.91 -8.84
C ASP A 57 -7.26 -8.62 -9.64
N THR A 58 -7.49 -9.89 -9.33
CA THR A 58 -8.52 -10.73 -9.98
C THR A 58 -9.95 -10.27 -9.67
N SER A 59 -10.14 -9.40 -8.67
CA SER A 59 -11.44 -8.82 -8.34
C SER A 59 -11.81 -7.62 -9.23
N ALA A 60 -10.86 -7.11 -10.03
CA ALA A 60 -11.11 -5.96 -10.90
C ALA A 60 -12.02 -6.36 -12.05
N ILE A 61 -13.14 -5.66 -12.17
CA ILE A 61 -14.15 -5.86 -13.21
C ILE A 61 -14.35 -4.57 -14.02
N ASP A 62 -14.86 -4.72 -15.25
CA ASP A 62 -15.25 -3.57 -16.07
C ASP A 62 -16.31 -2.73 -15.38
N ILE A 63 -16.14 -1.41 -15.42
CA ILE A 63 -17.04 -0.45 -14.76
C ILE A 63 -18.48 -0.55 -15.24
N SER A 64 -18.71 -1.05 -16.46
CA SER A 64 -20.06 -1.26 -17.01
C SER A 64 -20.92 -2.17 -16.14
N LYS A 65 -20.28 -3.04 -15.33
CA LYS A 65 -20.92 -3.99 -14.41
C LYS A 65 -21.07 -3.46 -12.98
N SER A 66 -20.64 -2.21 -12.70
CA SER A 66 -20.62 -1.65 -11.34
C SER A 66 -21.77 -0.66 -11.08
N SER A 67 -22.03 -0.40 -9.79
CA SER A 67 -23.09 0.52 -9.31
C SER A 67 -22.71 2.01 -9.32
N PHE A 68 -21.48 2.38 -9.68
CA PHE A 68 -20.97 3.76 -9.59
C PHE A 68 -21.57 4.74 -10.62
N LYS A 69 -22.28 4.26 -11.66
CA LYS A 69 -22.70 5.02 -12.86
C LYS A 69 -23.42 6.35 -12.62
N LYS A 70 -24.06 6.58 -11.47
CA LYS A 70 -24.89 7.78 -11.26
C LYS A 70 -24.14 9.02 -10.76
N LYS A 71 -22.89 8.90 -10.30
CA LYS A 71 -22.17 9.98 -9.59
C LYS A 71 -20.76 10.24 -10.10
N VAL A 72 -20.24 9.41 -11.01
CA VAL A 72 -18.87 9.44 -11.50
C VAL A 72 -18.88 9.33 -13.03
N LYS A 73 -18.06 10.13 -13.69
CA LYS A 73 -17.83 10.02 -15.15
C LYS A 73 -16.67 9.09 -15.41
N PHE A 74 -16.90 8.05 -16.21
CA PHE A 74 -15.88 7.06 -16.56
C PHE A 74 -15.55 7.10 -18.03
N GLY A 75 -14.26 6.99 -18.33
CA GLY A 75 -13.76 6.68 -19.67
C GLY A 75 -14.06 5.24 -20.10
N LYS A 76 -13.49 4.81 -21.22
CA LYS A 76 -13.59 3.43 -21.70
C LYS A 76 -12.53 2.54 -21.01
N ASN A 77 -12.81 1.24 -20.91
CA ASN A 77 -11.89 0.21 -20.38
C ASN A 77 -11.40 0.51 -18.94
N VAL A 78 -12.26 1.06 -18.10
CA VAL A 78 -11.93 1.27 -16.69
C VAL A 78 -12.23 0.01 -15.90
N LEU A 79 -11.24 -0.49 -15.14
CA LEU A 79 -11.37 -1.64 -14.27
C LEU A 79 -11.41 -1.19 -12.80
N VAL A 80 -12.33 -1.76 -12.03
CA VAL A 80 -12.53 -1.42 -10.61
C VAL A 80 -12.57 -2.68 -9.77
N GLY A 81 -11.69 -2.75 -8.79
CA GLY A 81 -11.57 -3.88 -7.86
C GLY A 81 -12.63 -3.90 -6.77
N LYS A 82 -12.63 -4.98 -5.99
CA LYS A 82 -13.54 -5.19 -4.87
C LYS A 82 -13.35 -4.11 -3.79
N ASN A 83 -14.46 -3.70 -3.15
CA ASN A 83 -14.49 -2.74 -2.04
C ASN A 83 -13.95 -1.34 -2.39
N VAL A 84 -13.80 -0.99 -3.65
CA VAL A 84 -13.46 0.37 -4.06
C VAL A 84 -14.59 1.32 -3.70
N LYS A 85 -14.24 2.50 -3.18
CA LYS A 85 -15.20 3.58 -2.90
C LYS A 85 -14.78 4.80 -3.70
N ILE A 86 -15.74 5.41 -4.41
CA ILE A 86 -15.52 6.63 -5.20
C ILE A 86 -16.60 7.63 -4.83
N GLY A 87 -16.18 8.83 -4.45
CA GLY A 87 -17.06 9.93 -4.08
C GLY A 87 -17.81 10.53 -5.26
N LYS A 88 -18.46 11.66 -5.01
CA LYS A 88 -19.28 12.37 -6.02
C LYS A 88 -18.41 13.25 -6.92
N ASN A 89 -18.92 13.55 -8.13
CA ASN A 89 -18.30 14.48 -9.08
C ASN A 89 -16.87 14.10 -9.48
N CYS A 90 -16.54 12.82 -9.50
CA CYS A 90 -15.24 12.34 -9.93
C CYS A 90 -15.24 12.04 -11.44
N LEU A 91 -14.07 12.22 -12.05
CA LEU A 91 -13.77 11.83 -13.43
C LEU A 91 -12.65 10.79 -13.40
N ILE A 92 -12.87 9.67 -14.09
CA ILE A 92 -11.88 8.60 -14.23
C ILE A 92 -11.62 8.40 -15.71
N GLY A 93 -10.37 8.60 -16.13
CA GLY A 93 -9.93 8.53 -17.53
C GLY A 93 -9.95 7.11 -18.10
N HIS A 94 -9.66 7.03 -19.42
CA HIS A 94 -9.65 5.77 -20.16
C HIS A 94 -8.54 4.81 -19.68
N ASN A 95 -8.76 3.50 -19.78
CA ASN A 95 -7.79 2.45 -19.47
C ASN A 95 -7.22 2.54 -18.03
N THR A 96 -7.92 3.16 -17.10
CA THR A 96 -7.49 3.31 -15.72
C THR A 96 -7.91 2.11 -14.88
N ILE A 97 -7.01 1.64 -14.03
CA ILE A 97 -7.23 0.49 -13.14
C ILE A 97 -7.19 0.96 -11.70
N ILE A 98 -8.30 0.73 -10.99
CA ILE A 98 -8.42 1.01 -9.56
C ILE A 98 -8.55 -0.32 -8.84
N GLU A 99 -7.46 -0.75 -8.18
CA GLU A 99 -7.43 -2.05 -7.51
C GLU A 99 -8.24 -2.07 -6.21
N LYS A 100 -8.44 -3.26 -5.67
CA LYS A 100 -9.24 -3.52 -4.46
C LYS A 100 -8.91 -2.59 -3.29
N ASN A 101 -9.93 -2.23 -2.50
CA ASN A 101 -9.86 -1.44 -1.26
C ASN A 101 -9.37 0.02 -1.44
N VAL A 102 -9.22 0.52 -2.64
CA VAL A 102 -8.91 1.94 -2.88
C VAL A 102 -10.10 2.81 -2.51
N ILE A 103 -9.81 3.95 -1.88
CA ILE A 103 -10.82 4.95 -1.53
C ILE A 103 -10.49 6.26 -2.24
N ILE A 104 -11.45 6.82 -2.96
CA ILE A 104 -11.36 8.12 -3.64
C ILE A 104 -12.46 9.02 -3.10
N GLY A 105 -12.07 10.21 -2.65
CA GLY A 105 -12.99 11.24 -2.14
C GLY A 105 -13.82 11.91 -3.24
N ASN A 106 -14.32 13.10 -2.96
CA ASN A 106 -15.17 13.85 -3.87
C ASN A 106 -14.36 14.78 -4.78
N ASN A 107 -14.93 15.16 -5.94
CA ASN A 107 -14.38 16.14 -6.86
C ASN A 107 -12.97 15.81 -7.34
N CYS A 108 -12.63 14.52 -7.50
CA CYS A 108 -11.32 14.08 -7.96
C CYS A 108 -11.32 13.86 -9.48
N SER A 109 -10.18 14.18 -10.10
CA SER A 109 -9.93 13.91 -11.52
C SER A 109 -8.74 12.96 -11.64
N ILE A 110 -9.01 11.76 -12.12
CA ILE A 110 -8.01 10.73 -12.38
C ILE A 110 -7.85 10.60 -13.89
N GLY A 111 -6.65 10.80 -14.38
CA GLY A 111 -6.31 10.74 -15.80
C GLY A 111 -6.45 9.36 -16.43
N SER A 112 -6.05 9.27 -17.69
CA SER A 112 -6.04 8.01 -18.46
C SER A 112 -4.78 7.20 -18.20
N ASN A 113 -4.86 5.87 -18.35
CA ASN A 113 -3.75 4.93 -18.13
C ASN A 113 -3.15 5.00 -16.71
N VAL A 114 -3.94 5.40 -15.72
CA VAL A 114 -3.53 5.47 -14.32
C VAL A 114 -3.77 4.14 -13.64
N ILE A 115 -2.83 3.72 -12.77
CA ILE A 115 -3.00 2.53 -11.94
C ILE A 115 -2.96 2.96 -10.48
N ILE A 116 -4.01 2.65 -9.72
CA ILE A 116 -4.12 3.01 -8.30
C ILE A 116 -4.30 1.75 -7.47
N ARG A 117 -3.42 1.56 -6.49
CA ARG A 117 -3.45 0.44 -5.54
C ARG A 117 -3.01 0.90 -4.15
N ASN A 118 -3.47 0.22 -3.10
CA ASN A 118 -3.04 0.51 -1.71
C ASN A 118 -3.10 2.01 -1.37
N THR A 119 -4.18 2.70 -1.74
CA THR A 119 -4.23 4.17 -1.67
C THR A 119 -5.57 4.66 -1.12
N ILE A 120 -5.48 5.71 -0.30
CA ILE A 120 -6.60 6.56 0.09
C ILE A 120 -6.35 7.94 -0.52
N ILE A 121 -7.29 8.41 -1.33
CA ILE A 121 -7.27 9.72 -1.97
C ILE A 121 -8.40 10.54 -1.35
N ASN A 122 -8.08 11.70 -0.80
CA ASN A 122 -9.05 12.61 -0.22
C ASN A 122 -9.75 13.46 -1.31
N ASN A 123 -10.22 14.65 -1.02
CA ASN A 123 -11.06 15.43 -1.92
C ASN A 123 -10.24 16.39 -2.81
N ASN A 124 -10.80 16.79 -3.96
CA ASN A 124 -10.22 17.78 -4.87
C ASN A 124 -8.82 17.40 -5.33
N VAL A 125 -8.57 16.11 -5.61
CA VAL A 125 -7.27 15.60 -6.05
C VAL A 125 -7.26 15.42 -7.56
N HIS A 126 -6.17 15.85 -8.19
CA HIS A 126 -5.92 15.65 -9.62
C HIS A 126 -4.72 14.73 -9.81
N ILE A 127 -4.91 13.62 -10.53
CA ILE A 127 -3.83 12.69 -10.92
C ILE A 127 -3.79 12.68 -12.43
N LEU A 128 -2.65 13.10 -12.99
CA LEU A 128 -2.47 13.20 -14.43
C LEU A 128 -2.29 11.82 -15.09
N ASP A 129 -2.35 11.81 -16.43
CA ASP A 129 -2.28 10.58 -17.22
C ASP A 129 -0.98 9.80 -16.97
N GLY A 130 -1.06 8.47 -16.99
CA GLY A 130 0.10 7.58 -16.90
C GLY A 130 0.65 7.34 -15.50
N CYS A 131 0.14 8.00 -14.46
CA CYS A 131 0.62 7.83 -13.09
C CYS A 131 0.40 6.42 -12.53
N VAL A 132 1.35 5.93 -11.74
CA VAL A 132 1.21 4.67 -11.00
C VAL A 132 1.33 4.95 -9.51
N ILE A 133 0.21 4.88 -8.79
CA ILE A 133 0.12 5.20 -7.36
C ILE A 133 0.04 3.93 -6.53
N GLY A 134 0.78 3.90 -5.42
CA GLY A 134 0.75 2.79 -4.47
C GLY A 134 1.42 1.50 -4.97
N LYS A 135 2.26 1.60 -5.99
CA LYS A 135 3.09 0.48 -6.47
C LYS A 135 3.99 -0.04 -5.35
N LYS A 136 4.16 -1.35 -5.28
CA LYS A 136 5.14 -1.96 -4.38
C LYS A 136 6.53 -1.41 -4.65
N GLY A 137 7.23 -0.99 -3.58
CA GLY A 137 8.61 -0.54 -3.67
C GLY A 137 9.55 -1.66 -4.13
N PHE A 138 10.63 -1.29 -4.78
CA PHE A 138 11.72 -2.20 -5.10
C PHE A 138 12.66 -2.29 -3.88
N GLY A 139 12.77 -3.49 -3.30
CA GLY A 139 13.67 -3.71 -2.17
C GLY A 139 13.83 -5.19 -1.84
N PHE A 140 15.06 -5.56 -1.51
CA PHE A 140 15.39 -6.90 -1.06
C PHE A 140 16.56 -6.87 -0.07
N PHE A 141 16.67 -7.92 0.74
CA PHE A 141 17.82 -8.16 1.62
C PHE A 141 18.64 -9.31 1.07
N PRO A 142 19.94 -9.10 0.78
CA PRO A 142 20.82 -10.16 0.36
C PRO A 142 21.09 -11.12 1.53
N ASP A 143 21.08 -12.40 1.24
CA ASP A 143 21.53 -13.46 2.13
C ASP A 143 22.44 -14.41 1.34
N LYS A 144 23.17 -15.30 2.04
CA LYS A 144 24.15 -16.21 1.41
C LYS A 144 23.60 -17.07 0.28
N LYS A 145 22.31 -17.42 0.33
CA LYS A 145 21.65 -18.34 -0.62
C LYS A 145 20.72 -17.66 -1.59
N LEU A 146 20.06 -16.55 -1.20
CA LEU A 146 19.06 -15.87 -2.02
C LEU A 146 18.79 -14.46 -1.50
N ASN A 147 18.23 -13.64 -2.36
CA ASN A 147 17.73 -12.32 -1.98
C ASN A 147 16.28 -12.42 -1.44
N TYR A 148 16.09 -11.98 -0.21
CA TYR A 148 14.75 -11.89 0.38
C TYR A 148 14.07 -10.59 -0.07
N ARG A 149 13.01 -10.70 -0.84
CA ARG A 149 12.18 -9.56 -1.22
C ARG A 149 11.52 -8.97 0.04
N TYR A 150 11.61 -7.65 0.19
CA TYR A 150 10.97 -6.99 1.33
C TYR A 150 9.48 -6.82 1.09
N PRO A 151 8.61 -7.33 2.00
CA PRO A 151 7.17 -7.15 1.87
C PRO A 151 6.77 -5.68 2.03
N GLN A 152 6.03 -5.15 1.08
CA GLN A 152 5.52 -3.78 1.10
C GLN A 152 4.05 -3.81 1.55
N ILE A 153 3.78 -3.35 2.77
CA ILE A 153 2.45 -3.36 3.39
C ILE A 153 1.92 -1.95 3.68
N GLY A 154 2.67 -0.93 3.27
CA GLY A 154 2.28 0.46 3.46
C GLY A 154 1.10 0.85 2.58
N ILE A 155 0.43 1.92 2.96
CA ILE A 155 -0.63 2.58 2.21
C ILE A 155 -0.20 3.98 1.84
N VAL A 156 -0.60 4.45 0.66
CA VAL A 156 -0.43 5.85 0.24
C VAL A 156 -1.65 6.64 0.69
N ILE A 157 -1.42 7.80 1.30
CA ILE A 157 -2.50 8.74 1.63
C ILE A 157 -2.21 10.05 0.87
N ILE A 158 -3.16 10.43 0.01
CA ILE A 158 -3.13 11.69 -0.74
C ILE A 158 -4.17 12.60 -0.12
N ASN A 159 -3.71 13.70 0.46
CA ASN A 159 -4.58 14.66 1.14
C ASN A 159 -5.37 15.52 0.15
N ASP A 160 -6.23 16.42 0.67
CA ASP A 160 -7.05 17.31 -0.13
C ASP A 160 -6.22 18.27 -0.97
N ASN A 161 -6.72 18.65 -2.15
CA ASN A 161 -6.15 19.68 -3.03
C ASN A 161 -4.73 19.36 -3.53
N VAL A 162 -4.43 18.10 -3.78
CA VAL A 162 -3.13 17.64 -4.32
C VAL A 162 -3.24 17.41 -5.81
N GLU A 163 -2.21 17.81 -6.56
CA GLU A 163 -2.02 17.46 -7.97
C GLU A 163 -0.77 16.59 -8.11
N ILE A 164 -0.87 15.50 -8.88
CA ILE A 164 0.21 14.54 -9.12
C ILE A 164 0.41 14.40 -10.62
N GLY A 165 1.63 14.71 -11.08
CA GLY A 165 2.12 14.42 -12.42
C GLY A 165 2.92 13.12 -12.47
N CYS A 166 3.19 12.59 -13.66
CA CYS A 166 4.09 11.46 -13.91
C CYS A 166 5.47 11.95 -14.38
#